data_35e341acae19491b5bd493a3670cf10b
#
_entry.id   35e341acae19491b5bd493a3670cf10b
#
_cell.length_a   1.000
_cell.length_b   1.000
_cell.length_c   1.000
_cell.angle_alpha   90.00
_cell.angle_beta   90.00
_cell.angle_gamma   90.00
#
_symmetry.space_group_name_H-M   'P 1'
#
loop_
_entity.id
_entity.type
_entity.pdbx_description
1 polymer ?
#
loop_
_entity_poly.entity_id
_entity_poly.type
_entity_poly.pdbx_seq_one_letter_code
_entity_poly.pdbx_strand_id
1 'polypeptide(L)'
;MSTFGIPNVAPELEAQLISQMADVEALLRSHTRSEYPFVDETAHHLVAAGGKRLRPLLTLLTAQYGDPKRDGIIAAAVACEITHLATLYHDDVMDEAPLRRGVESANMRWGNTIAILTGDFLFAKSSDLLADLGPAAVRLQARTFERLVIGQIMETQGPNLGQDPLEHYLKVVADKTGSLIAASARYGGMISGAPADITDTVTIFGEKIGVAFQLADDVIDIASESNQSGKTPGTDLREGVPTLVTLNVMKSNDPGDAELKRLLAGPIEDEPTVQQVLVALRNHKALDEAREQLHQIAKQARGALGPLPINDATGALMSLCDAVIDRSA
;
A
#
# COMPACT_ATOMS: atom_id res chain seq x y z
N MET A 1 -1.06 -9.15 -20.74
CA MET A 1 -1.20 -8.80 -19.30
C MET A 1 -2.66 -8.50 -19.06
N SER A 2 -3.22 -8.92 -17.92
CA SER A 2 -4.59 -8.56 -17.56
C SER A 2 -4.72 -7.05 -17.35
N THR A 3 -5.95 -6.55 -17.40
CA THR A 3 -6.29 -5.13 -17.16
C THR A 3 -5.79 -4.62 -15.79
N PHE A 4 -5.57 -5.54 -14.82
CA PHE A 4 -5.16 -5.22 -13.45
C PHE A 4 -3.67 -5.44 -13.16
N GLY A 5 -2.86 -5.79 -14.17
CA GLY A 5 -1.45 -6.14 -13.99
C GLY A 5 -1.21 -7.49 -13.30
N ILE A 6 -2.26 -8.31 -13.11
CA ILE A 6 -2.16 -9.67 -12.58
C ILE A 6 -2.10 -10.63 -13.78
N PRO A 7 -1.04 -11.44 -13.94
CA PRO A 7 -0.96 -12.41 -15.03
C PRO A 7 -1.97 -13.55 -14.84
N ASN A 8 -2.42 -14.15 -15.95
CA ASN A 8 -3.19 -15.40 -15.99
C ASN A 8 -4.51 -15.40 -15.18
N VAL A 9 -5.23 -14.28 -15.13
CA VAL A 9 -6.60 -14.26 -14.58
C VAL A 9 -7.55 -14.94 -15.57
N ALA A 10 -8.42 -15.82 -15.06
CA ALA A 10 -9.43 -16.48 -15.88
C ALA A 10 -10.35 -15.45 -16.57
N PRO A 11 -10.67 -15.58 -17.87
CA PRO A 11 -11.38 -14.55 -18.62
C PRO A 11 -12.76 -14.16 -18.03
N GLU A 12 -13.48 -15.12 -17.48
CA GLU A 12 -14.79 -14.87 -16.85
C GLU A 12 -14.66 -14.07 -15.57
N LEU A 13 -13.66 -14.41 -14.73
CA LEU A 13 -13.35 -13.65 -13.52
C LEU A 13 -12.85 -12.26 -13.88
N GLU A 14 -12.00 -12.11 -14.90
CA GLU A 14 -11.49 -10.80 -15.34
C GLU A 14 -12.65 -9.90 -15.81
N ALA A 15 -13.56 -10.42 -16.61
CA ALA A 15 -14.74 -9.67 -17.08
C ALA A 15 -15.63 -9.21 -15.90
N GLN A 16 -15.84 -10.09 -14.91
CA GLN A 16 -16.59 -9.74 -13.70
C GLN A 16 -15.88 -8.64 -12.90
N LEU A 17 -14.58 -8.76 -12.66
CA LEU A 17 -13.79 -7.78 -11.94
C LEU A 17 -13.76 -6.43 -12.65
N ILE A 18 -13.69 -6.38 -13.98
CA ILE A 18 -13.77 -5.16 -14.77
C ILE A 18 -15.11 -4.45 -14.53
N SER A 19 -16.23 -5.19 -14.58
CA SER A 19 -17.54 -4.63 -14.30
C SER A 19 -17.66 -4.08 -12.88
N GLN A 20 -17.25 -4.87 -11.89
CA GLN A 20 -17.29 -4.46 -10.48
C GLN A 20 -16.35 -3.28 -10.16
N MET A 21 -15.19 -3.20 -10.82
CA MET A 21 -14.29 -2.05 -10.68
C MET A 21 -14.86 -0.79 -11.29
N ALA A 22 -15.66 -0.88 -12.35
CA ALA A 22 -16.41 0.26 -12.88
C ALA A 22 -17.44 0.77 -11.85
N ASP A 23 -18.14 -0.13 -11.16
CA ASP A 23 -19.06 0.23 -10.07
C ASP A 23 -18.31 0.86 -8.88
N VAL A 24 -17.13 0.34 -8.52
CA VAL A 24 -16.26 0.93 -7.51
C VAL A 24 -15.86 2.35 -7.88
N GLU A 25 -15.40 2.59 -9.11
CA GLU A 25 -15.02 3.95 -9.56
C GLU A 25 -16.22 4.91 -9.58
N ALA A 26 -17.40 4.43 -9.99
CA ALA A 26 -18.63 5.24 -9.98
C ALA A 26 -19.02 5.63 -8.56
N LEU A 27 -19.04 4.67 -7.61
CA LEU A 27 -19.37 4.95 -6.22
C LEU A 27 -18.30 5.82 -5.54
N LEU A 28 -17.01 5.55 -5.78
CA LEU A 28 -15.91 6.35 -5.26
C LEU A 28 -16.07 7.83 -5.65
N ARG A 29 -16.31 8.08 -6.94
CA ARG A 29 -16.50 9.44 -7.45
C ARG A 29 -17.75 10.12 -6.89
N SER A 30 -18.86 9.40 -6.76
CA SER A 30 -20.12 9.97 -6.25
C SER A 30 -20.07 10.17 -4.73
N HIS A 31 -19.49 9.24 -3.98
CA HIS A 31 -19.51 9.29 -2.52
C HIS A 31 -18.53 10.32 -1.93
N THR A 32 -17.45 10.65 -2.63
CA THR A 32 -16.50 11.70 -2.23
C THR A 32 -16.97 13.11 -2.57
N ARG A 33 -18.17 13.26 -3.16
CA ARG A 33 -18.78 14.57 -3.45
C ARG A 33 -19.17 15.35 -2.19
N SER A 34 -19.18 16.69 -2.35
CA SER A 34 -19.66 17.64 -1.35
C SER A 34 -20.55 18.70 -2.00
N GLU A 35 -21.58 19.17 -1.28
CA GLU A 35 -22.37 20.33 -1.70
C GLU A 35 -21.56 21.64 -1.60
N TYR A 36 -20.51 21.66 -0.79
CA TYR A 36 -19.60 22.80 -0.68
C TYR A 36 -18.52 22.72 -1.77
N PRO A 37 -18.53 23.61 -2.79
CA PRO A 37 -17.73 23.44 -4.00
C PRO A 37 -16.22 23.30 -3.75
N PHE A 38 -15.69 24.01 -2.76
CA PHE A 38 -14.27 23.94 -2.42
C PHE A 38 -13.88 22.59 -1.82
N VAL A 39 -14.71 22.02 -0.94
CA VAL A 39 -14.48 20.66 -0.41
C VAL A 39 -14.64 19.62 -1.52
N ASP A 40 -15.59 19.82 -2.44
CA ASP A 40 -15.74 18.96 -3.61
C ASP A 40 -14.49 18.93 -4.48
N GLU A 41 -13.91 20.11 -4.76
CA GLU A 41 -12.66 20.22 -5.52
C GLU A 41 -11.50 19.51 -4.80
N THR A 42 -11.30 19.80 -3.51
CA THR A 42 -10.18 19.24 -2.76
C THR A 42 -10.28 17.73 -2.58
N ALA A 43 -11.46 17.18 -2.24
CA ALA A 43 -11.69 15.75 -2.05
C ALA A 43 -11.54 14.95 -3.35
N HIS A 44 -11.90 15.56 -4.52
CA HIS A 44 -11.77 14.91 -5.82
C HIS A 44 -10.35 14.93 -6.39
N HIS A 45 -9.46 15.74 -5.89
CA HIS A 45 -8.13 15.95 -6.46
C HIS A 45 -7.34 14.65 -6.65
N LEU A 46 -7.13 13.86 -5.59
CA LEU A 46 -6.42 12.59 -5.68
C LEU A 46 -7.29 11.44 -6.25
N VAL A 47 -8.63 11.55 -6.19
CA VAL A 47 -9.52 10.62 -6.87
C VAL A 47 -9.34 10.74 -8.39
N ALA A 48 -9.30 11.98 -8.91
CA ALA A 48 -9.11 12.26 -10.33
C ALA A 48 -7.71 11.91 -10.83
N ALA A 49 -6.68 12.03 -9.98
CA ALA A 49 -5.31 11.62 -10.31
C ALA A 49 -5.17 10.09 -10.52
N GLY A 50 -6.20 9.30 -10.20
CA GLY A 50 -6.23 7.86 -10.47
C GLY A 50 -5.57 7.03 -9.36
N GLY A 51 -5.05 5.86 -9.73
CA GLY A 51 -4.37 4.91 -8.83
C GLY A 51 -4.58 3.47 -9.28
N LYS A 52 -3.75 2.56 -8.76
CA LYS A 52 -3.78 1.12 -9.13
C LYS A 52 -5.00 0.37 -8.58
N ARG A 53 -5.74 0.96 -7.63
CA ARG A 53 -6.92 0.37 -6.98
C ARG A 53 -6.71 -1.05 -6.45
N LEU A 54 -5.52 -1.34 -5.94
CA LEU A 54 -5.19 -2.67 -5.41
C LEU A 54 -6.12 -3.09 -4.25
N ARG A 55 -6.48 -2.16 -3.36
CA ARG A 55 -7.35 -2.45 -2.21
C ARG A 55 -8.76 -2.84 -2.63
N PRO A 56 -9.45 -2.08 -3.49
CA PRO A 56 -10.72 -2.52 -4.07
C PRO A 56 -10.61 -3.85 -4.79
N LEU A 57 -9.61 -4.04 -5.65
CA LEU A 57 -9.41 -5.28 -6.38
C LEU A 57 -9.27 -6.48 -5.44
N LEU A 58 -8.51 -6.34 -4.35
CA LEU A 58 -8.34 -7.40 -3.36
C LEU A 58 -9.66 -7.72 -2.64
N THR A 59 -10.46 -6.71 -2.30
CA THR A 59 -11.82 -6.90 -1.74
C THR A 59 -12.69 -7.71 -2.69
N LEU A 60 -12.68 -7.39 -3.99
CA LEU A 60 -13.47 -8.09 -5.02
C LEU A 60 -13.00 -9.53 -5.25
N LEU A 61 -11.67 -9.75 -5.25
CA LEU A 61 -11.09 -11.10 -5.39
C LEU A 61 -11.43 -11.98 -4.20
N THR A 62 -11.33 -11.47 -2.99
CA THR A 62 -11.62 -12.25 -1.80
C THR A 62 -13.11 -12.45 -1.54
N ALA A 63 -13.97 -11.61 -2.13
CA ALA A 63 -15.41 -11.83 -2.15
C ALA A 63 -15.83 -13.07 -2.97
N GLN A 64 -14.97 -13.58 -3.85
CA GLN A 64 -15.24 -14.79 -4.64
C GLN A 64 -15.34 -16.07 -3.79
N TYR A 65 -14.95 -16.02 -2.52
CA TYR A 65 -15.07 -17.18 -1.60
C TYR A 65 -16.44 -17.27 -0.91
N GLY A 66 -17.31 -16.27 -1.09
CA GLY A 66 -18.72 -16.25 -0.69
C GLY A 66 -19.62 -15.96 -1.87
N ASP A 67 -20.64 -15.13 -1.68
CA ASP A 67 -21.46 -14.59 -2.77
C ASP A 67 -20.85 -13.27 -3.26
N PRO A 68 -20.18 -13.26 -4.44
CA PRO A 68 -19.49 -12.07 -4.96
C PRO A 68 -20.46 -10.99 -5.49
N LYS A 69 -21.75 -11.25 -5.49
CA LYS A 69 -22.81 -10.29 -5.89
C LYS A 69 -23.57 -9.74 -4.70
N ARG A 70 -23.21 -10.13 -3.50
CA ARG A 70 -23.89 -9.68 -2.28
C ARG A 70 -23.76 -8.17 -2.11
N ASP A 71 -24.85 -7.55 -1.70
CA ASP A 71 -24.89 -6.13 -1.40
C ASP A 71 -23.82 -5.74 -0.37
N GLY A 72 -23.23 -4.56 -0.53
CA GLY A 72 -22.22 -4.00 0.36
C GLY A 72 -20.76 -4.28 -0.04
N ILE A 73 -20.47 -5.23 -0.93
CA ILE A 73 -19.09 -5.53 -1.35
C ILE A 73 -18.44 -4.31 -2.03
N ILE A 74 -19.17 -3.66 -2.95
CA ILE A 74 -18.68 -2.44 -3.63
C ILE A 74 -18.46 -1.32 -2.62
N ALA A 75 -19.38 -1.14 -1.65
CA ALA A 75 -19.23 -0.13 -0.60
C ALA A 75 -18.01 -0.39 0.29
N ALA A 76 -17.76 -1.65 0.67
CA ALA A 76 -16.57 -2.03 1.43
C ALA A 76 -15.26 -1.77 0.64
N ALA A 77 -15.25 -2.11 -0.65
CA ALA A 77 -14.11 -1.85 -1.53
C ALA A 77 -13.82 -0.34 -1.64
N VAL A 78 -14.86 0.47 -1.80
CA VAL A 78 -14.75 1.94 -1.86
C VAL A 78 -14.30 2.51 -0.53
N ALA A 79 -14.82 2.03 0.60
CA ALA A 79 -14.41 2.49 1.93
C ALA A 79 -12.91 2.28 2.17
N CYS A 80 -12.34 1.14 1.75
CA CYS A 80 -10.91 0.89 1.81
C CYS A 80 -10.11 1.87 0.95
N GLU A 81 -10.57 2.18 -0.26
CA GLU A 81 -9.87 3.14 -1.13
C GLU A 81 -10.00 4.58 -0.61
N ILE A 82 -11.16 4.99 -0.10
CA ILE A 82 -11.34 6.32 0.52
C ILE A 82 -10.43 6.45 1.74
N THR A 83 -10.34 5.42 2.59
CA THR A 83 -9.42 5.41 3.73
C THR A 83 -7.98 5.59 3.27
N HIS A 84 -7.55 4.89 2.23
CA HIS A 84 -6.22 5.06 1.65
C HIS A 84 -6.01 6.48 1.08
N LEU A 85 -6.99 7.02 0.37
CA LEU A 85 -6.90 8.39 -0.14
C LEU A 85 -6.75 9.39 1.01
N ALA A 86 -7.52 9.24 2.07
CA ALA A 86 -7.44 10.09 3.26
C ALA A 86 -6.04 10.07 3.88
N THR A 87 -5.43 8.86 4.01
CA THR A 87 -4.05 8.79 4.52
C THR A 87 -3.06 9.47 3.60
N LEU A 88 -3.21 9.39 2.27
CA LEU A 88 -2.31 10.08 1.34
C LEU A 88 -2.34 11.61 1.51
N TYR A 89 -3.50 12.21 1.83
CA TYR A 89 -3.57 13.65 2.12
C TYR A 89 -2.79 14.01 3.39
N HIS A 90 -2.81 13.14 4.41
CA HIS A 90 -2.05 13.34 5.65
C HIS A 90 -0.57 13.05 5.45
N ASP A 91 -0.22 11.99 4.72
CA ASP A 91 1.15 11.63 4.39
C ASP A 91 1.83 12.79 3.63
N ASP A 92 1.16 13.38 2.60
CA ASP A 92 1.68 14.51 1.84
C ASP A 92 2.07 15.71 2.72
N VAL A 93 1.33 15.94 3.82
CA VAL A 93 1.67 16.99 4.79
C VAL A 93 2.88 16.61 5.64
N MET A 94 2.95 15.35 6.11
CA MET A 94 4.04 14.88 6.97
C MET A 94 5.36 14.77 6.22
N ASP A 95 5.28 14.35 4.94
CA ASP A 95 6.43 14.14 4.06
C ASP A 95 6.82 15.42 3.29
N GLU A 96 6.06 16.54 3.47
CA GLU A 96 6.20 17.78 2.68
C GLU A 96 6.26 17.51 1.17
N ALA A 97 5.51 16.50 0.73
CA ALA A 97 5.59 15.98 -0.63
C ALA A 97 5.13 17.04 -1.66
N PRO A 98 5.94 17.35 -2.70
CA PRO A 98 5.53 18.32 -3.71
C PRO A 98 4.53 17.77 -4.72
N LEU A 99 4.57 16.48 -4.97
CA LEU A 99 3.75 15.80 -5.98
C LEU A 99 3.17 14.50 -5.41
N ARG A 100 1.93 14.19 -5.80
CA ARG A 100 1.29 12.90 -5.54
C ARG A 100 0.60 12.39 -6.80
N ARG A 101 0.90 11.15 -7.21
CA ARG A 101 0.35 10.54 -8.44
C ARG A 101 0.55 11.40 -9.70
N GLY A 102 1.67 12.12 -9.77
CA GLY A 102 2.04 12.96 -10.92
C GLY A 102 1.33 14.32 -10.98
N VAL A 103 0.52 14.67 -9.97
CA VAL A 103 -0.07 16.00 -9.81
C VAL A 103 0.50 16.70 -8.59
N GLU A 104 0.39 18.02 -8.53
CA GLU A 104 0.74 18.81 -7.34
C GLU A 104 -0.02 18.27 -6.12
N SER A 105 0.67 18.05 -5.00
CA SER A 105 0.05 17.55 -3.78
C SER A 105 -0.93 18.55 -3.17
N ALA A 106 -1.84 18.08 -2.33
CA ALA A 106 -2.87 18.95 -1.75
C ALA A 106 -2.28 20.01 -0.79
N ASN A 107 -1.24 19.64 -0.03
CA ASN A 107 -0.53 20.57 0.86
C ASN A 107 0.18 21.70 0.08
N MET A 108 0.76 21.40 -1.08
CA MET A 108 1.37 22.41 -1.95
C MET A 108 0.32 23.33 -2.58
N ARG A 109 -0.79 22.75 -3.06
CA ARG A 109 -1.82 23.50 -3.78
C ARG A 109 -2.70 24.35 -2.87
N TRP A 110 -3.06 23.87 -1.68
CA TRP A 110 -4.01 24.54 -0.77
C TRP A 110 -3.51 24.73 0.66
N GLY A 111 -2.29 24.28 0.95
CA GLY A 111 -1.67 24.36 2.27
C GLY A 111 -2.07 23.21 3.20
N ASN A 112 -1.25 23.01 4.24
CA ASN A 112 -1.35 21.90 5.18
C ASN A 112 -2.72 21.79 5.85
N THR A 113 -3.30 22.92 6.27
CA THR A 113 -4.61 22.93 6.95
C THR A 113 -5.70 22.33 6.07
N ILE A 114 -5.73 22.68 4.78
CA ILE A 114 -6.75 22.15 3.85
C ILE A 114 -6.48 20.69 3.55
N ALA A 115 -5.24 20.27 3.37
CA ALA A 115 -4.89 18.88 3.15
C ALA A 115 -5.34 18.00 4.33
N ILE A 116 -5.04 18.40 5.59
CA ILE A 116 -5.47 17.67 6.78
C ILE A 116 -7.00 17.57 6.85
N LEU A 117 -7.72 18.68 6.71
CA LEU A 117 -9.18 18.70 6.78
C LEU A 117 -9.83 17.90 5.64
N THR A 118 -9.21 17.84 4.46
CA THR A 118 -9.68 17.01 3.35
C THR A 118 -9.52 15.52 3.68
N GLY A 119 -8.40 15.14 4.29
CA GLY A 119 -8.20 13.78 4.81
C GLY A 119 -9.28 13.39 5.83
N ASP A 120 -9.56 14.27 6.81
CA ASP A 120 -10.60 14.06 7.83
C ASP A 120 -12.01 13.93 7.20
N PHE A 121 -12.31 14.75 6.19
CA PHE A 121 -13.56 14.65 5.44
C PHE A 121 -13.68 13.29 4.73
N LEU A 122 -12.63 12.81 4.12
CA LEU A 122 -12.61 11.49 3.47
C LEU A 122 -12.75 10.35 4.49
N PHE A 123 -12.13 10.44 5.68
CA PHE A 123 -12.35 9.48 6.76
C PHE A 123 -13.82 9.44 7.21
N ALA A 124 -14.48 10.59 7.31
CA ALA A 124 -15.91 10.66 7.60
C ALA A 124 -16.73 9.95 6.52
N LYS A 125 -16.40 10.15 5.23
CA LYS A 125 -17.05 9.47 4.09
C LYS A 125 -16.85 7.95 4.11
N SER A 126 -15.63 7.47 4.44
CA SER A 126 -15.38 6.05 4.61
C SER A 126 -16.20 5.45 5.77
N SER A 127 -16.28 6.17 6.89
CA SER A 127 -17.05 5.72 8.07
C SER A 127 -18.55 5.62 7.78
N ASP A 128 -19.09 6.54 7.01
CA ASP A 128 -20.49 6.56 6.57
C ASP A 128 -20.84 5.30 5.76
N LEU A 129 -20.02 4.96 4.74
CA LEU A 129 -20.20 3.72 3.98
C LEU A 129 -20.17 2.47 4.85
N LEU A 130 -19.27 2.42 5.82
CA LEU A 130 -19.11 1.25 6.69
C LEU A 130 -20.21 1.13 7.76
N ALA A 131 -20.84 2.24 8.12
CA ALA A 131 -21.97 2.20 9.06
C ALA A 131 -23.14 1.40 8.49
N ASP A 132 -23.41 1.48 7.20
CA ASP A 132 -24.44 0.71 6.51
C ASP A 132 -24.12 -0.79 6.43
N LEU A 133 -22.83 -1.16 6.52
CA LEU A 133 -22.37 -2.56 6.53
C LEU A 133 -22.42 -3.21 7.92
N GLY A 134 -22.73 -2.42 8.93
CA GLY A 134 -22.97 -2.87 10.30
C GLY A 134 -21.76 -2.81 11.24
N PRO A 135 -21.96 -3.10 12.52
CA PRO A 135 -20.97 -2.86 13.58
C PRO A 135 -19.65 -3.61 13.42
N ALA A 136 -19.66 -4.77 12.75
CA ALA A 136 -18.45 -5.55 12.51
C ALA A 136 -17.51 -4.84 11.50
N ALA A 137 -18.08 -4.22 10.47
CA ALA A 137 -17.33 -3.44 9.48
C ALA A 137 -16.71 -2.19 10.13
N VAL A 138 -17.49 -1.44 10.90
CA VAL A 138 -16.99 -0.26 11.63
C VAL A 138 -15.87 -0.62 12.61
N ARG A 139 -16.00 -1.74 13.32
CA ARG A 139 -14.96 -2.20 14.26
C ARG A 139 -13.67 -2.62 13.55
N LEU A 140 -13.80 -3.28 12.40
CA LEU A 140 -12.64 -3.62 11.57
C LEU A 140 -11.90 -2.34 11.12
N GLN A 141 -12.63 -1.35 10.62
CA GLN A 141 -12.07 -0.05 10.23
C GLN A 141 -11.33 0.63 11.38
N ALA A 142 -11.97 0.73 12.55
CA ALA A 142 -11.38 1.38 13.72
C ALA A 142 -10.06 0.74 14.13
N ARG A 143 -10.01 -0.61 14.20
CA ARG A 143 -8.79 -1.35 14.54
C ARG A 143 -7.71 -1.25 13.46
N THR A 144 -8.12 -1.23 12.20
CA THR A 144 -7.18 -1.07 11.07
C THR A 144 -6.56 0.32 11.08
N PHE A 145 -7.38 1.34 11.30
CA PHE A 145 -6.91 2.73 11.37
C PHE A 145 -6.00 2.96 12.58
N GLU A 146 -6.34 2.39 13.76
CA GLU A 146 -5.48 2.41 14.94
C GLU A 146 -4.08 1.83 14.62
N ARG A 147 -4.02 0.65 14.00
CA ARG A 147 -2.74 0.04 13.59
C ARG A 147 -1.96 0.92 12.61
N LEU A 148 -2.65 1.49 11.62
CA LEU A 148 -2.04 2.36 10.61
C LEU A 148 -1.41 3.59 11.26
N VAL A 149 -2.13 4.26 12.16
CA VAL A 149 -1.65 5.44 12.89
C VAL A 149 -0.47 5.07 13.81
N ILE A 150 -0.54 3.94 14.51
CA ILE A 150 0.59 3.44 15.32
C ILE A 150 1.81 3.18 14.42
N GLY A 151 1.64 2.55 13.27
CA GLY A 151 2.71 2.34 12.30
C GLY A 151 3.36 3.64 11.83
N GLN A 152 2.55 4.66 11.53
CA GLN A 152 3.04 6.00 11.17
C GLN A 152 3.82 6.67 12.31
N ILE A 153 3.33 6.58 13.54
CA ILE A 153 4.04 7.12 14.72
C ILE A 153 5.37 6.39 14.92
N MET A 154 5.38 5.06 14.80
CA MET A 154 6.60 4.24 14.92
C MET A 154 7.64 4.61 13.86
N GLU A 155 7.22 4.84 12.62
CA GLU A 155 8.10 5.31 11.54
C GLU A 155 8.74 6.65 11.90
N THR A 156 7.94 7.61 12.35
CA THR A 156 8.40 8.96 12.73
C THR A 156 9.35 8.93 13.94
N GLN A 157 9.10 8.05 14.92
CA GLN A 157 9.96 7.95 16.12
C GLN A 157 11.25 7.17 15.91
N GLY A 158 11.24 6.24 14.94
CA GLY A 158 12.32 5.29 14.77
C GLY A 158 12.40 4.21 15.86
N PRO A 159 13.38 3.28 15.76
CA PRO A 159 13.54 2.18 16.70
C PRO A 159 14.00 2.67 18.08
N ASN A 160 13.47 2.04 19.14
CA ASN A 160 13.92 2.28 20.51
C ASN A 160 15.36 1.80 20.71
N LEU A 161 16.03 2.34 21.74
CA LEU A 161 17.38 1.93 22.10
C LEU A 161 17.44 0.40 22.35
N GLY A 162 18.30 -0.29 21.59
CA GLY A 162 18.49 -1.73 21.67
C GLY A 162 17.49 -2.58 20.85
N GLN A 163 16.55 -1.96 20.18
CA GLN A 163 15.68 -2.64 19.22
C GLN A 163 16.42 -2.88 17.90
N ASP A 164 16.19 -4.05 17.26
CA ASP A 164 16.71 -4.31 15.91
C ASP A 164 15.99 -3.39 14.91
N PRO A 165 16.72 -2.53 14.17
CA PRO A 165 16.11 -1.61 13.21
C PRO A 165 15.33 -2.32 12.09
N LEU A 166 15.74 -3.53 11.68
CA LEU A 166 15.04 -4.31 10.65
C LEU A 166 13.72 -4.86 11.18
N GLU A 167 13.68 -5.38 12.41
CA GLU A 167 12.42 -5.80 13.04
C GLU A 167 11.46 -4.63 13.22
N HIS A 168 11.97 -3.47 13.63
CA HIS A 168 11.18 -2.24 13.72
C HIS A 168 10.59 -1.85 12.37
N TYR A 169 11.41 -1.77 11.33
CA TYR A 169 10.97 -1.45 9.97
C TYR A 169 9.89 -2.41 9.46
N LEU A 170 10.09 -3.72 9.59
CA LEU A 170 9.09 -4.71 9.17
C LEU A 170 7.77 -4.57 9.93
N LYS A 171 7.81 -4.19 11.22
CA LYS A 171 6.62 -3.90 12.02
C LYS A 171 5.91 -2.63 11.53
N VAL A 172 6.65 -1.57 11.24
CA VAL A 172 6.12 -0.34 10.64
C VAL A 172 5.40 -0.65 9.33
N VAL A 173 6.06 -1.35 8.42
CA VAL A 173 5.47 -1.73 7.12
C VAL A 173 4.20 -2.58 7.29
N ALA A 174 4.21 -3.54 8.24
CA ALA A 174 3.04 -4.36 8.52
C ALA A 174 1.85 -3.53 9.05
N ASP A 175 2.10 -2.57 9.93
CA ASP A 175 1.05 -1.76 10.55
C ASP A 175 0.61 -0.59 9.65
N LYS A 176 1.53 0.14 9.03
CA LYS A 176 1.22 1.28 8.15
C LYS A 176 0.59 0.83 6.83
N THR A 177 1.19 -0.16 6.15
CA THR A 177 0.77 -0.60 4.80
C THR A 177 0.00 -1.92 4.83
N GLY A 178 0.52 -2.94 5.50
CA GLY A 178 -0.06 -4.29 5.54
C GLY A 178 -1.46 -4.33 6.15
N SER A 179 -1.71 -3.53 7.19
CA SER A 179 -2.98 -3.53 7.93
C SER A 179 -4.20 -3.21 7.05
N LEU A 180 -4.12 -2.18 6.20
CA LEU A 180 -5.25 -1.79 5.34
C LEU A 180 -5.42 -2.75 4.16
N ILE A 181 -4.36 -3.37 3.68
CA ILE A 181 -4.44 -4.42 2.65
C ILE A 181 -5.06 -5.69 3.24
N ALA A 182 -4.69 -6.06 4.47
CA ALA A 182 -5.34 -7.15 5.21
C ALA A 182 -6.84 -6.89 5.45
N ALA A 183 -7.19 -5.66 5.84
CA ALA A 183 -8.59 -5.26 6.03
C ALA A 183 -9.38 -5.34 4.72
N SER A 184 -8.79 -4.94 3.59
CA SER A 184 -9.43 -5.04 2.27
C SER A 184 -9.75 -6.49 1.91
N ALA A 185 -8.80 -7.41 2.12
CA ALA A 185 -9.05 -8.84 1.94
C ALA A 185 -10.12 -9.38 2.90
N ARG A 186 -10.09 -8.95 4.17
CA ARG A 186 -11.06 -9.36 5.17
C ARG A 186 -12.47 -8.87 4.86
N TYR A 187 -12.63 -7.64 4.36
CA TYR A 187 -13.94 -7.12 3.96
C TYR A 187 -14.56 -7.96 2.86
N GLY A 188 -13.77 -8.34 1.84
CA GLY A 188 -14.28 -9.19 0.76
C GLY A 188 -14.85 -10.51 1.28
N GLY A 189 -14.09 -11.25 2.09
CA GLY A 189 -14.57 -12.50 2.71
C GLY A 189 -15.75 -12.28 3.65
N MET A 190 -15.67 -11.30 4.54
CA MET A 190 -16.69 -11.02 5.53
C MET A 190 -18.02 -10.58 4.92
N ILE A 191 -18.01 -9.64 3.98
CA ILE A 191 -19.23 -9.09 3.38
C ILE A 191 -19.86 -10.08 2.40
N SER A 192 -19.07 -10.85 1.65
CA SER A 192 -19.59 -11.90 0.77
C SER A 192 -20.21 -13.09 1.54
N GLY A 193 -19.96 -13.19 2.85
CA GLY A 193 -20.40 -14.30 3.66
C GLY A 193 -19.56 -15.57 3.48
N ALA A 194 -18.30 -15.45 3.14
CA ALA A 194 -17.35 -16.55 3.12
C ALA A 194 -17.22 -17.18 4.54
N PRO A 195 -16.86 -18.46 4.64
CA PRO A 195 -16.54 -19.11 5.91
C PRO A 195 -15.47 -18.35 6.70
N ALA A 196 -15.55 -18.43 8.04
CA ALA A 196 -14.69 -17.66 8.93
C ALA A 196 -13.20 -18.02 8.75
N ASP A 197 -12.89 -19.30 8.58
CA ASP A 197 -11.54 -19.82 8.33
C ASP A 197 -10.95 -19.31 6.99
N ILE A 198 -11.76 -19.24 5.96
CA ILE A 198 -11.38 -18.63 4.68
C ILE A 198 -11.14 -17.13 4.85
N THR A 199 -12.05 -16.42 5.55
CA THR A 199 -11.91 -14.99 5.84
C THR A 199 -10.63 -14.69 6.62
N ASP A 200 -10.30 -15.52 7.61
CA ASP A 200 -9.04 -15.38 8.38
C ASP A 200 -7.81 -15.68 7.50
N THR A 201 -7.89 -16.69 6.65
CA THR A 201 -6.82 -17.06 5.71
C THR A 201 -6.51 -15.91 4.72
N VAL A 202 -7.53 -15.33 4.08
CA VAL A 202 -7.31 -14.20 3.16
C VAL A 202 -6.85 -12.93 3.88
N THR A 203 -7.19 -12.77 5.17
CA THR A 203 -6.68 -11.68 6.00
C THR A 203 -5.17 -11.80 6.23
N ILE A 204 -4.70 -13.01 6.60
CA ILE A 204 -3.27 -13.32 6.77
C ILE A 204 -2.51 -13.13 5.44
N PHE A 205 -3.09 -13.59 4.34
CA PHE A 205 -2.54 -13.35 3.00
C PHE A 205 -2.42 -11.85 2.72
N GLY A 206 -3.49 -11.09 2.97
CA GLY A 206 -3.54 -9.64 2.74
C GLY A 206 -2.43 -8.88 3.48
N GLU A 207 -2.15 -9.25 4.74
CA GLU A 207 -1.06 -8.64 5.50
C GLU A 207 0.32 -8.94 4.88
N LYS A 208 0.57 -10.20 4.54
CA LYS A 208 1.85 -10.61 3.95
C LYS A 208 2.09 -10.01 2.56
N ILE A 209 1.07 -10.01 1.70
CA ILE A 209 1.21 -9.42 0.36
C ILE A 209 1.32 -7.89 0.44
N GLY A 210 0.71 -7.25 1.44
CA GLY A 210 0.86 -5.83 1.72
C GLY A 210 2.28 -5.46 2.12
N VAL A 211 2.90 -6.26 2.98
CA VAL A 211 4.34 -6.11 3.33
C VAL A 211 5.20 -6.32 2.08
N ALA A 212 5.00 -7.39 1.33
CA ALA A 212 5.77 -7.65 0.10
C ALA A 212 5.64 -6.51 -0.91
N PHE A 213 4.43 -5.93 -1.04
CA PHE A 213 4.18 -4.80 -1.94
C PHE A 213 5.01 -3.56 -1.56
N GLN A 214 5.09 -3.23 -0.27
CA GLN A 214 5.90 -2.12 0.21
C GLN A 214 7.39 -2.38 0.00
N LEU A 215 7.87 -3.58 0.34
CA LEU A 215 9.27 -3.95 0.10
C LEU A 215 9.65 -3.88 -1.39
N ALA A 216 8.71 -4.23 -2.29
CA ALA A 216 8.93 -4.09 -3.72
C ALA A 216 9.02 -2.61 -4.14
N ASP A 217 8.17 -1.74 -3.59
CA ASP A 217 8.23 -0.31 -3.86
C ASP A 217 9.57 0.30 -3.38
N ASP A 218 10.09 -0.10 -2.20
CA ASP A 218 11.38 0.33 -1.68
C ASP A 218 12.56 -0.13 -2.56
N VAL A 219 12.52 -1.39 -3.02
CA VAL A 219 13.53 -1.91 -3.97
C VAL A 219 13.48 -1.14 -5.29
N ILE A 220 12.29 -0.84 -5.81
CA ILE A 220 12.09 -0.09 -7.04
C ILE A 220 12.62 1.34 -6.92
N ASP A 221 12.43 2.00 -5.77
CA ASP A 221 12.93 3.36 -5.54
C ASP A 221 14.46 3.46 -5.70
N ILE A 222 15.18 2.40 -5.33
CA ILE A 222 16.63 2.32 -5.49
C ILE A 222 17.04 1.79 -6.88
N ALA A 223 16.39 0.71 -7.35
CA ALA A 223 16.83 -0.04 -8.52
C ALA A 223 16.46 0.63 -9.86
N SER A 224 15.33 1.37 -9.92
CA SER A 224 14.85 1.94 -11.18
C SER A 224 15.73 3.06 -11.69
N GLU A 225 15.86 3.13 -13.02
CA GLU A 225 16.34 4.33 -13.72
C GLU A 225 15.17 5.29 -13.91
N SER A 226 15.45 6.61 -13.86
CA SER A 226 14.45 7.70 -13.90
C SER A 226 13.43 7.64 -15.05
N ASN A 227 13.71 6.87 -16.10
CA ASN A 227 12.88 6.75 -17.30
C ASN A 227 11.84 5.59 -17.24
N GLN A 228 11.87 4.73 -16.22
CA GLN A 228 11.05 3.51 -16.20
C GLN A 228 9.89 3.53 -15.18
N SER A 229 10.02 4.24 -14.05
CA SER A 229 9.05 4.15 -12.96
C SER A 229 8.02 5.29 -12.90
N GLY A 230 8.26 6.40 -13.60
CA GLY A 230 7.43 7.62 -13.48
C GLY A 230 7.55 8.32 -12.12
N LYS A 231 8.43 7.84 -11.22
CA LYS A 231 8.82 8.46 -9.94
C LYS A 231 10.28 8.89 -10.02
N THR A 232 10.65 9.89 -9.25
CA THR A 232 12.06 10.27 -9.08
C THR A 232 12.73 9.25 -8.16
N PRO A 233 13.74 8.46 -8.62
CA PRO A 233 14.41 7.48 -7.76
C PRO A 233 15.10 8.14 -6.57
N GLY A 234 15.16 7.42 -5.44
CA GLY A 234 15.80 7.89 -4.22
C GLY A 234 14.96 8.86 -3.40
N THR A 235 13.64 8.82 -3.51
CA THR A 235 12.73 9.62 -2.67
C THR A 235 12.99 9.33 -1.20
N ASP A 236 13.06 8.06 -0.80
CA ASP A 236 13.31 7.65 0.59
C ASP A 236 14.67 8.12 1.11
N LEU A 237 15.68 8.24 0.22
CA LEU A 237 17.02 8.78 0.58
C LEU A 237 16.95 10.29 0.87
N ARG A 238 16.14 11.04 0.13
CA ARG A 238 15.96 12.49 0.36
C ARG A 238 15.23 12.76 1.67
N GLU A 239 14.26 11.93 1.99
CA GLU A 239 13.46 12.01 3.21
C GLU A 239 14.19 11.42 4.43
N GLY A 240 15.24 10.61 4.20
CA GLY A 240 15.98 9.92 5.26
C GLY A 240 15.19 8.75 5.86
N VAL A 241 14.20 8.23 5.12
CA VAL A 241 13.40 7.08 5.55
C VAL A 241 14.21 5.79 5.36
N PRO A 242 14.43 5.00 6.43
CA PRO A 242 15.13 3.72 6.31
C PRO A 242 14.30 2.74 5.49
N THR A 243 14.91 2.14 4.46
CA THR A 243 14.33 1.08 3.65
C THR A 243 15.05 -0.24 3.88
N LEU A 244 14.49 -1.33 3.35
CA LEU A 244 15.12 -2.65 3.46
C LEU A 244 16.56 -2.66 2.94
N VAL A 245 16.83 -1.97 1.82
CA VAL A 245 18.18 -1.90 1.22
C VAL A 245 19.15 -1.13 2.10
N THR A 246 18.74 0.04 2.60
CA THR A 246 19.60 0.89 3.45
C THR A 246 19.89 0.22 4.80
N LEU A 247 18.89 -0.46 5.39
CA LEU A 247 19.08 -1.22 6.63
C LEU A 247 20.04 -2.40 6.45
N ASN A 248 20.02 -3.10 5.31
CA ASN A 248 20.99 -4.15 5.01
C ASN A 248 22.43 -3.59 4.92
N VAL A 249 22.61 -2.41 4.31
CA VAL A 249 23.91 -1.71 4.31
C VAL A 249 24.35 -1.37 5.73
N MET A 250 23.45 -0.78 6.53
CA MET A 250 23.78 -0.39 7.92
C MET A 250 24.19 -1.59 8.79
N LYS A 251 23.67 -2.79 8.51
CA LYS A 251 23.99 -4.04 9.20
C LYS A 251 25.30 -4.68 8.71
N SER A 252 25.85 -4.30 7.55
CA SER A 252 27.08 -4.85 7.00
C SER A 252 28.28 -4.64 7.95
N ASN A 253 29.19 -5.61 8.01
CA ASN A 253 30.46 -5.48 8.74
C ASN A 253 31.65 -5.17 7.82
N ASP A 254 31.39 -4.87 6.54
CA ASP A 254 32.44 -4.52 5.59
C ASP A 254 32.97 -3.11 5.89
N PRO A 255 34.29 -2.95 6.17
CA PRO A 255 34.89 -1.63 6.33
C PRO A 255 34.74 -0.73 5.10
N GLY A 256 34.59 -1.31 3.91
CA GLY A 256 34.35 -0.58 2.65
C GLY A 256 33.03 0.21 2.65
N ASP A 257 32.09 -0.18 3.49
CA ASP A 257 30.75 0.46 3.57
C ASP A 257 30.74 1.72 4.49
N ALA A 258 31.86 2.06 5.12
CA ALA A 258 31.89 3.13 6.13
C ALA A 258 31.39 4.49 5.59
N GLU A 259 31.79 4.86 4.39
CA GLU A 259 31.37 6.12 3.77
C GLU A 259 29.88 6.06 3.36
N LEU A 260 29.43 4.95 2.78
CA LEU A 260 28.02 4.77 2.42
C LEU A 260 27.12 4.83 3.66
N LYS A 261 27.51 4.18 4.75
CA LYS A 261 26.78 4.27 6.03
C LYS A 261 26.72 5.68 6.59
N ARG A 262 27.82 6.46 6.45
CA ARG A 262 27.85 7.85 6.88
C ARG A 262 26.83 8.70 6.09
N LEU A 263 26.71 8.46 4.78
CA LEU A 263 25.75 9.17 3.92
C LEU A 263 24.30 8.75 4.20
N LEU A 264 24.05 7.48 4.57
CA LEU A 264 22.75 6.94 4.90
C LEU A 264 22.27 7.23 6.34
N ALA A 265 23.06 7.95 7.14
CA ALA A 265 22.71 8.23 8.53
C ALA A 265 21.62 9.30 8.72
N GLY A 266 21.12 9.90 7.65
CA GLY A 266 20.05 10.91 7.67
C GLY A 266 19.62 11.33 6.26
N PRO A 267 18.72 12.32 6.14
CA PRO A 267 18.26 12.84 4.86
C PRO A 267 19.41 13.34 3.98
N ILE A 268 19.30 13.12 2.67
CA ILE A 268 20.29 13.58 1.69
C ILE A 268 19.65 14.69 0.85
N GLU A 269 19.97 15.95 1.16
CA GLU A 269 19.38 17.12 0.49
C GLU A 269 20.03 17.42 -0.88
N ASP A 270 21.29 16.99 -1.06
CA ASP A 270 22.11 17.30 -2.23
C ASP A 270 21.91 16.26 -3.34
N GLU A 271 21.36 16.68 -4.48
CA GLU A 271 21.03 15.78 -5.59
C GLU A 271 22.25 15.01 -6.16
N PRO A 272 23.43 15.61 -6.36
CA PRO A 272 24.63 14.85 -6.74
C PRO A 272 24.96 13.72 -5.75
N THR A 273 24.82 13.96 -4.44
CA THR A 273 25.03 12.95 -3.41
C THR A 273 23.96 11.85 -3.47
N VAL A 274 22.68 12.18 -3.69
CA VAL A 274 21.62 11.18 -3.92
C VAL A 274 21.98 10.27 -5.08
N GLN A 275 22.40 10.84 -6.22
CA GLN A 275 22.79 10.05 -7.39
C GLN A 275 24.02 9.16 -7.12
N GLN A 276 25.02 9.68 -6.39
CA GLN A 276 26.18 8.88 -5.96
C GLN A 276 25.75 7.69 -5.08
N VAL A 277 24.87 7.91 -4.12
CA VAL A 277 24.37 6.87 -3.22
C VAL A 277 23.52 5.85 -3.98
N LEU A 278 22.66 6.28 -4.90
CA LEU A 278 21.87 5.37 -5.75
C LEU A 278 22.79 4.46 -6.58
N VAL A 279 23.84 5.00 -7.20
CA VAL A 279 24.81 4.19 -7.95
C VAL A 279 25.53 3.19 -7.03
N ALA A 280 25.91 3.62 -5.84
CA ALA A 280 26.55 2.73 -4.85
C ALA A 280 25.60 1.61 -4.42
N LEU A 281 24.33 1.91 -4.07
CA LEU A 281 23.34 0.94 -3.63
C LEU A 281 22.99 -0.07 -4.73
N ARG A 282 22.88 0.38 -5.99
CA ARG A 282 22.60 -0.51 -7.15
C ARG A 282 23.68 -1.56 -7.39
N ASN A 283 24.92 -1.26 -7.01
CA ASN A 283 26.05 -2.18 -7.12
C ASN A 283 26.38 -2.90 -5.81
N HIS A 284 25.59 -2.66 -4.75
CA HIS A 284 25.85 -3.21 -3.44
C HIS A 284 25.05 -4.51 -3.23
N LYS A 285 25.67 -5.52 -2.60
CA LYS A 285 25.02 -6.81 -2.25
C LYS A 285 23.73 -6.65 -1.44
N ALA A 286 23.58 -5.55 -0.69
CA ALA A 286 22.37 -5.26 0.09
C ALA A 286 21.10 -5.17 -0.76
N LEU A 287 21.21 -4.78 -2.03
CA LEU A 287 20.06 -4.78 -2.96
C LEU A 287 19.62 -6.21 -3.29
N ASP A 288 20.57 -7.12 -3.54
CA ASP A 288 20.25 -8.53 -3.81
C ASP A 288 19.70 -9.22 -2.55
N GLU A 289 20.27 -8.90 -1.37
CA GLU A 289 19.77 -9.36 -0.07
C GLU A 289 18.31 -8.88 0.16
N ALA A 290 18.00 -7.64 -0.18
CA ALA A 290 16.63 -7.09 -0.08
C ALA A 290 15.67 -7.78 -1.06
N ARG A 291 16.09 -8.05 -2.29
CA ARG A 291 15.29 -8.82 -3.26
C ARG A 291 15.00 -10.24 -2.76
N GLU A 292 15.99 -10.92 -2.19
CA GLU A 292 15.78 -12.26 -1.62
C GLU A 292 14.80 -12.23 -0.43
N GLN A 293 14.91 -11.23 0.46
CA GLN A 293 13.97 -11.04 1.57
C GLN A 293 12.54 -10.78 1.07
N LEU A 294 12.38 -9.95 0.03
CA LEU A 294 11.10 -9.73 -0.65
C LEU A 294 10.53 -11.05 -1.21
N HIS A 295 11.36 -11.85 -1.90
CA HIS A 295 10.96 -13.15 -2.45
C HIS A 295 10.49 -14.11 -1.34
N GLN A 296 11.16 -14.12 -0.19
CA GLN A 296 10.77 -14.96 0.95
C GLN A 296 9.41 -14.53 1.51
N ILE A 297 9.14 -13.23 1.65
CA ILE A 297 7.85 -12.73 2.13
C ILE A 297 6.73 -13.01 1.12
N ALA A 298 6.97 -12.79 -0.17
CA ALA A 298 6.01 -13.12 -1.22
C ALA A 298 5.70 -14.63 -1.27
N LYS A 299 6.72 -15.49 -1.06
CA LYS A 299 6.55 -16.94 -0.92
C LYS A 299 5.73 -17.31 0.32
N GLN A 300 5.92 -16.62 1.44
CA GLN A 300 5.08 -16.81 2.63
C GLN A 300 3.64 -16.36 2.39
N ALA A 301 3.41 -15.25 1.65
CA ALA A 301 2.08 -14.82 1.23
C ALA A 301 1.41 -15.90 0.37
N ARG A 302 2.11 -16.41 -0.64
CA ARG A 302 1.64 -17.52 -1.49
C ARG A 302 1.34 -18.77 -0.68
N GLY A 303 2.19 -19.13 0.27
CA GLY A 303 1.99 -20.28 1.18
C GLY A 303 0.75 -20.13 2.06
N ALA A 304 0.41 -18.92 2.48
CA ALA A 304 -0.80 -18.65 3.27
C ALA A 304 -2.09 -18.98 2.51
N LEU A 305 -2.07 -19.02 1.16
CA LEU A 305 -3.23 -19.39 0.35
C LEU A 305 -3.49 -20.90 0.30
N GLY A 306 -2.57 -21.73 0.83
CA GLY A 306 -2.66 -23.19 0.77
C GLY A 306 -3.97 -23.81 1.28
N PRO A 307 -4.59 -23.30 2.37
CA PRO A 307 -5.87 -23.79 2.86
C PRO A 307 -7.09 -23.42 2.00
N LEU A 308 -6.96 -22.49 1.05
CA LEU A 308 -8.08 -22.03 0.23
C LEU A 308 -8.47 -23.05 -0.83
N PRO A 309 -9.76 -23.10 -1.23
CA PRO A 309 -10.20 -23.95 -2.32
C PRO A 309 -9.51 -23.57 -3.63
N ILE A 310 -9.25 -24.57 -4.48
CA ILE A 310 -8.68 -24.37 -5.81
C ILE A 310 -9.77 -23.81 -6.73
N ASN A 311 -9.67 -22.51 -7.03
CA ASN A 311 -10.56 -21.80 -7.96
C ASN A 311 -9.82 -20.64 -8.64
N ASP A 312 -10.49 -19.93 -9.54
CA ASP A 312 -9.92 -18.81 -10.30
C ASP A 312 -9.45 -17.66 -9.40
N ALA A 313 -10.16 -17.39 -8.31
CA ALA A 313 -9.77 -16.35 -7.36
C ALA A 313 -8.46 -16.72 -6.64
N THR A 314 -8.31 -17.97 -6.20
CA THR A 314 -7.05 -18.45 -5.61
C THR A 314 -5.91 -18.38 -6.63
N GLY A 315 -6.17 -18.74 -7.89
CA GLY A 315 -5.21 -18.59 -8.99
C GLY A 315 -4.79 -17.13 -9.18
N ALA A 316 -5.73 -16.20 -9.18
CA ALA A 316 -5.46 -14.77 -9.30
C ALA A 316 -4.66 -14.21 -8.10
N LEU A 317 -4.97 -14.63 -6.87
CA LEU A 317 -4.21 -14.24 -5.68
C LEU A 317 -2.78 -14.79 -5.69
N MET A 318 -2.57 -16.02 -6.19
CA MET A 318 -1.23 -16.58 -6.39
C MET A 318 -0.44 -15.80 -7.43
N SER A 319 -1.08 -15.44 -8.55
CA SER A 319 -0.47 -14.63 -9.61
C SER A 319 -0.16 -13.19 -9.15
N LEU A 320 -0.91 -12.66 -8.19
CA LEU A 320 -0.59 -11.37 -7.56
C LEU A 320 0.76 -11.43 -6.81
N CYS A 321 1.08 -12.57 -6.15
CA CYS A 321 2.39 -12.74 -5.52
C CYS A 321 3.52 -12.69 -6.55
N ASP A 322 3.33 -13.35 -7.70
CA ASP A 322 4.32 -13.36 -8.79
C ASP A 322 4.49 -11.94 -9.37
N ALA A 323 3.38 -11.22 -9.59
CA ALA A 323 3.41 -9.84 -10.09
C ALA A 323 4.12 -8.85 -9.15
N VAL A 324 4.06 -9.05 -7.83
CA VAL A 324 4.79 -8.22 -6.85
C VAL A 324 6.30 -8.44 -6.98
N ILE A 325 6.73 -9.69 -7.17
CA ILE A 325 8.14 -10.07 -7.36
C ILE A 325 8.66 -9.48 -8.68
N ASP A 326 7.93 -9.71 -9.78
CA ASP A 326 8.35 -9.29 -11.13
C ASP A 326 8.52 -7.77 -11.27
N ARG A 327 7.84 -6.98 -10.44
CA ARG A 327 7.98 -5.51 -10.43
C ARG A 327 9.35 -5.03 -9.92
N SER A 328 10.03 -5.82 -9.10
CA SER A 328 11.30 -5.47 -8.43
C SER A 328 12.52 -6.16 -9.06
N ALA A 329 12.30 -6.94 -10.13
CA ALA A 329 13.32 -7.71 -10.83
C ALA A 329 14.26 -6.86 -11.70
#